data_ff6617b6510e5e643f8e12d781897c77
#
_entry.id   ff6617b6510e5e643f8e12d781897c77
#
_cell.length_a   1.000
_cell.length_b   1.000
_cell.length_c   1.000
_cell.angle_alpha   90.00
_cell.angle_beta   90.00
_cell.angle_gamma   90.00
#
_symmetry.space_group_name_H-M   'P 1'
#
loop_
_entity.id
_entity.type
_entity.pdbx_description
1 polymer ?
#
loop_
_entity_poly.entity_id
_entity_poly.type
_entity_poly.pdbx_seq_one_letter_code
_entity_poly.pdbx_strand_id
1 'polypeptide(L)'
;MNYIESIKYLEEEVGFASVPGLSRIQALLKRLGNPEKKLRCIHVAGTNGKGSSVAMLSSVLRESGCKTASYTSPHLHRYNERFVINGQEISDEQFAEEISLMRAHCEAMAAAGEDVPTLFEIVTAAAFHYFAEQQVDIAVMEVGLGGTYDATNVIEAPLLSLIMSISMDHMDYLGNTLSDIAREKCGIIKKNCPVVLYSQEKIVYNMAKEMAQALSAPFYCETENQISVHKQDFDGTIFSVKNHLIDYQEMTLPLSGDYQISNCITVLNACVILQQLGLPLTEETIRRGILHASWNGRMEVLKKHPLVLLDGAHNADGIAKLAQSLPHYVNGKKITLVLGVLGDKEYPLMLSEIFPLIHQAVLTEPLSERKLDLGSLAKATAHFHKPVILEKEIPRAFDRALEITDSEDMILCCGSLYMIGEIRKYILSL
;
A
#
# COMPACT_ATOMS: atom_id res chain seq x y z
N MET A 1 9.76 -19.36 -19.49
CA MET A 1 10.03 -19.72 -18.06
C MET A 1 8.72 -20.17 -17.45
N ASN A 2 8.79 -21.05 -16.42
CA ASN A 2 7.64 -21.28 -15.53
C ASN A 2 7.63 -20.21 -14.40
N TYR A 3 6.62 -20.24 -13.53
CA TYR A 3 6.47 -19.26 -12.44
C TYR A 3 7.70 -19.20 -11.50
N ILE A 4 8.21 -20.36 -11.07
CA ILE A 4 9.37 -20.44 -10.16
C ILE A 4 10.63 -19.88 -10.83
N GLU A 5 10.85 -20.21 -12.09
CA GLU A 5 11.97 -19.68 -12.87
C GLU A 5 11.86 -18.17 -13.06
N SER A 6 10.63 -17.63 -13.19
CA SER A 6 10.39 -16.19 -13.31
C SER A 6 10.73 -15.45 -12.01
N ILE A 7 10.36 -16.00 -10.86
CA ILE A 7 10.75 -15.45 -9.56
C ILE A 7 12.27 -15.47 -9.38
N LYS A 8 12.90 -16.61 -9.71
CA LYS A 8 14.35 -16.75 -9.64
C LYS A 8 15.07 -15.73 -10.53
N TYR A 9 14.60 -15.53 -11.75
CA TYR A 9 15.14 -14.50 -12.64
C TYR A 9 15.05 -13.11 -12.01
N LEU A 10 13.90 -12.74 -11.48
CA LEU A 10 13.69 -11.41 -10.87
C LEU A 10 14.58 -11.21 -9.63
N GLU A 11 14.64 -12.17 -8.73
CA GLU A 11 15.24 -11.99 -7.40
C GLU A 11 16.75 -12.30 -7.38
N GLU A 12 17.21 -13.31 -8.15
CA GLU A 12 18.60 -13.74 -8.12
C GLU A 12 19.42 -13.19 -9.30
N GLU A 13 18.86 -13.11 -10.51
CA GLU A 13 19.61 -12.66 -11.70
C GLU A 13 19.56 -11.12 -11.85
N VAL A 14 18.37 -10.50 -11.69
CA VAL A 14 18.21 -9.03 -11.75
C VAL A 14 18.55 -8.39 -10.41
N GLY A 15 18.01 -8.94 -9.31
CA GLY A 15 18.25 -8.48 -7.96
C GLY A 15 17.52 -7.16 -7.59
N PHE A 16 17.59 -6.84 -6.32
CA PHE A 16 16.96 -5.63 -5.77
C PHE A 16 17.92 -4.44 -5.86
N ALA A 17 17.71 -3.57 -6.84
CA ALA A 17 18.41 -2.30 -6.96
C ALA A 17 17.40 -1.14 -7.02
N SER A 18 17.74 -0.02 -6.40
CA SER A 18 16.98 1.23 -6.54
C SER A 18 17.88 2.26 -7.22
N VAL A 19 17.61 2.50 -8.50
CA VAL A 19 18.38 3.46 -9.32
C VAL A 19 17.38 4.47 -9.88
N PRO A 20 17.38 5.72 -9.39
CA PRO A 20 16.46 6.74 -9.87
C PRO A 20 16.57 7.01 -11.37
N GLY A 21 15.43 7.25 -12.03
CA GLY A 21 15.36 7.61 -13.44
C GLY A 21 14.32 6.80 -14.21
N LEU A 22 13.80 7.37 -15.29
CA LEU A 22 12.74 6.75 -16.09
C LEU A 22 13.25 6.21 -17.44
N SER A 23 14.49 6.51 -17.82
CA SER A 23 15.04 6.18 -19.15
C SER A 23 15.01 4.68 -19.44
N ARG A 24 15.36 3.83 -18.47
CA ARG A 24 15.40 2.38 -18.63
C ARG A 24 14.01 1.77 -18.87
N ILE A 25 13.05 2.12 -18.01
CA ILE A 25 11.68 1.64 -18.20
C ILE A 25 11.06 2.19 -19.48
N GLN A 26 11.31 3.46 -19.84
CA GLN A 26 10.83 4.04 -21.10
C GLN A 26 11.42 3.32 -22.32
N ALA A 27 12.69 2.93 -22.29
CA ALA A 27 13.31 2.14 -23.35
C ALA A 27 12.67 0.75 -23.46
N LEU A 28 12.40 0.08 -22.33
CA LEU A 28 11.72 -1.21 -22.31
C LEU A 28 10.27 -1.08 -22.84
N LEU A 29 9.49 -0.10 -22.35
CA LEU A 29 8.11 0.13 -22.81
C LEU A 29 8.04 0.48 -24.29
N LYS A 30 8.99 1.24 -24.83
CA LYS A 30 9.09 1.51 -26.25
C LYS A 30 9.25 0.22 -27.07
N ARG A 31 10.04 -0.74 -26.61
CA ARG A 31 10.23 -2.05 -27.25
C ARG A 31 8.95 -2.89 -27.20
N LEU A 32 8.11 -2.68 -26.20
CA LEU A 32 6.78 -3.31 -26.02
C LEU A 32 5.66 -2.57 -26.77
N GLY A 33 5.96 -1.50 -27.53
CA GLY A 33 4.96 -0.72 -28.28
C GLY A 33 4.20 0.31 -27.43
N ASN A 34 4.81 0.80 -26.34
CA ASN A 34 4.30 1.79 -25.39
C ASN A 34 2.91 1.42 -24.82
N PRO A 35 2.77 0.28 -24.15
CA PRO A 35 1.48 -0.19 -23.60
C PRO A 35 0.88 0.78 -22.60
N GLU A 36 1.71 1.53 -21.84
CA GLU A 36 1.28 2.56 -20.88
C GLU A 36 0.43 3.67 -21.51
N LYS A 37 0.65 3.99 -22.78
CA LYS A 37 -0.09 5.01 -23.51
C LYS A 37 -1.47 4.56 -23.98
N LYS A 38 -1.73 3.25 -23.95
CA LYS A 38 -3.03 2.66 -24.32
C LYS A 38 -3.99 2.63 -23.12
N LEU A 39 -3.51 2.90 -21.91
CA LEU A 39 -4.26 2.74 -20.66
C LEU A 39 -4.76 4.09 -20.13
N ARG A 40 -5.99 4.11 -19.64
CA ARG A 40 -6.53 5.19 -18.82
C ARG A 40 -6.17 4.92 -17.38
N CYS A 41 -5.26 5.70 -16.80
CA CYS A 41 -4.72 5.43 -15.47
C CYS A 41 -5.24 6.41 -14.41
N ILE A 42 -5.47 5.90 -13.19
CA ILE A 42 -5.51 6.68 -11.96
C ILE A 42 -4.20 6.41 -11.23
N HIS A 43 -3.46 7.46 -10.88
CA HIS A 43 -2.11 7.32 -10.32
C HIS A 43 -2.13 7.68 -8.84
N VAL A 44 -1.68 6.76 -7.97
CA VAL A 44 -1.83 6.88 -6.52
C VAL A 44 -0.46 6.92 -5.83
N ALA A 45 -0.13 8.05 -5.19
CA ALA A 45 1.08 8.23 -4.38
C ALA A 45 0.74 8.50 -2.91
N GLY A 46 1.74 8.45 -2.04
CA GLY A 46 1.64 8.71 -0.60
C GLY A 46 2.67 7.90 0.18
N THR A 47 2.82 8.17 1.45
CA THR A 47 3.59 7.31 2.35
C THR A 47 2.71 6.15 2.80
N ASN A 48 1.57 6.45 3.42
CA ASN A 48 0.59 5.49 3.91
C ASN A 48 -0.76 5.64 3.19
N GLY A 49 -1.60 4.61 3.21
CA GLY A 49 -2.96 4.64 2.66
C GLY A 49 -3.06 4.33 1.16
N LYS A 50 -1.97 4.23 0.41
CA LYS A 50 -1.97 3.95 -1.04
C LYS A 50 -2.76 2.69 -1.39
N GLY A 51 -2.30 1.53 -0.94
CA GLY A 51 -2.91 0.24 -1.29
C GLY A 51 -4.37 0.13 -0.87
N SER A 52 -4.77 0.63 0.32
CA SER A 52 -6.17 0.69 0.74
C SER A 52 -7.01 1.55 -0.21
N SER A 53 -6.47 2.69 -0.67
CA SER A 53 -7.17 3.57 -1.62
C SER A 53 -7.27 2.96 -3.01
N VAL A 54 -6.22 2.25 -3.47
CA VAL A 54 -6.26 1.47 -4.71
C VAL A 54 -7.35 0.40 -4.62
N ALA A 55 -7.42 -0.33 -3.51
CA ALA A 55 -8.44 -1.37 -3.30
C ALA A 55 -9.87 -0.79 -3.32
N MET A 56 -10.12 0.32 -2.61
CA MET A 56 -11.42 0.98 -2.61
C MET A 56 -11.80 1.53 -4.00
N LEU A 57 -10.90 2.26 -4.67
CA LEU A 57 -11.14 2.79 -6.01
C LEU A 57 -11.40 1.68 -7.04
N SER A 58 -10.57 0.64 -7.04
CA SER A 58 -10.72 -0.47 -7.97
C SER A 58 -12.04 -1.21 -7.76
N SER A 59 -12.46 -1.35 -6.50
CA SER A 59 -13.75 -1.95 -6.17
C SER A 59 -14.93 -1.08 -6.67
N VAL A 60 -14.87 0.24 -6.47
CA VAL A 60 -15.91 1.18 -6.96
C VAL A 60 -15.99 1.15 -8.49
N LEU A 61 -14.85 1.19 -9.18
CA LEU A 61 -14.80 1.15 -10.64
C LEU A 61 -15.36 -0.17 -11.20
N ARG A 62 -15.02 -1.28 -10.58
CA ARG A 62 -15.58 -2.60 -10.92
C ARG A 62 -17.09 -2.65 -10.74
N GLU A 63 -17.62 -2.16 -9.61
CA GLU A 63 -19.07 -2.10 -9.35
C GLU A 63 -19.80 -1.18 -10.32
N SER A 64 -19.10 -0.20 -10.93
CA SER A 64 -19.66 0.65 -11.98
C SER A 64 -19.65 0.01 -13.37
N GLY A 65 -19.18 -1.23 -13.49
CA GLY A 65 -19.12 -1.98 -14.74
C GLY A 65 -17.84 -1.81 -15.56
N CYS A 66 -16.83 -1.07 -15.06
CA CYS A 66 -15.54 -0.94 -15.74
C CYS A 66 -14.70 -2.21 -15.55
N LYS A 67 -14.08 -2.71 -16.62
CA LYS A 67 -12.99 -3.71 -16.51
C LYS A 67 -11.79 -3.01 -15.90
N THR A 68 -11.56 -3.23 -14.61
CA THR A 68 -10.62 -2.46 -13.80
C THR A 68 -9.39 -3.29 -13.47
N ALA A 69 -8.21 -2.74 -13.76
CA ALA A 69 -6.95 -3.26 -13.25
C ALA A 69 -6.48 -2.49 -12.02
N SER A 70 -5.73 -3.16 -11.16
CA SER A 70 -4.96 -2.53 -10.09
C SER A 70 -3.54 -3.09 -10.04
N TYR A 71 -2.58 -2.17 -9.86
CA TYR A 71 -1.17 -2.45 -9.61
C TYR A 71 -0.78 -1.92 -8.25
N THR A 72 -0.29 -2.81 -7.38
CA THR A 72 0.07 -2.48 -5.99
C THR A 72 1.43 -3.05 -5.62
N SER A 73 2.13 -2.42 -4.66
CA SER A 73 3.42 -2.89 -4.16
C SER A 73 3.69 -2.43 -2.73
N PRO A 74 4.46 -3.22 -1.94
CA PRO A 74 4.86 -4.58 -2.24
C PRO A 74 3.69 -5.58 -2.10
N HIS A 75 3.91 -6.84 -2.49
CA HIS A 75 2.99 -7.95 -2.20
C HIS A 75 3.20 -8.48 -0.77
N LEU A 76 2.22 -9.24 -0.26
CA LEU A 76 2.35 -9.96 1.02
C LEU A 76 3.02 -11.34 0.86
N HIS A 77 2.61 -12.11 -0.17
CA HIS A 77 3.10 -13.48 -0.40
C HIS A 77 3.74 -13.69 -1.76
N ARG A 78 3.09 -13.18 -2.82
CA ARG A 78 3.44 -13.54 -4.19
C ARG A 78 3.29 -12.36 -5.15
N TYR A 79 4.10 -12.35 -6.20
CA TYR A 79 4.10 -11.28 -7.20
C TYR A 79 2.75 -11.11 -7.89
N ASN A 80 1.95 -12.17 -8.00
CA ASN A 80 0.63 -12.13 -8.62
C ASN A 80 -0.32 -11.11 -7.96
N GLU A 81 -0.21 -10.91 -6.64
CA GLU A 81 -0.99 -9.91 -5.90
C GLU A 81 -0.82 -8.49 -6.45
N ARG A 82 0.30 -8.22 -7.15
CA ARG A 82 0.56 -6.90 -7.75
C ARG A 82 -0.24 -6.65 -9.02
N PHE A 83 -0.77 -7.70 -9.67
CA PHE A 83 -1.44 -7.66 -10.97
C PHE A 83 -2.86 -8.20 -10.83
N VAL A 84 -3.81 -7.33 -10.58
CA VAL A 84 -5.20 -7.73 -10.36
C VAL A 84 -6.09 -7.12 -11.42
N ILE A 85 -6.99 -7.92 -12.03
CA ILE A 85 -8.04 -7.45 -12.94
C ILE A 85 -9.40 -7.92 -12.40
N ASN A 86 -10.32 -6.99 -12.18
CA ASN A 86 -11.65 -7.25 -11.64
C ASN A 86 -11.64 -8.08 -10.33
N GLY A 87 -10.62 -7.85 -9.48
CA GLY A 87 -10.46 -8.54 -8.20
C GLY A 87 -9.81 -9.93 -8.30
N GLN A 88 -9.35 -10.33 -9.48
CA GLN A 88 -8.65 -11.59 -9.70
C GLN A 88 -7.16 -11.33 -10.03
N GLU A 89 -6.28 -12.02 -9.32
CA GLU A 89 -4.85 -11.98 -9.58
C GLU A 89 -4.53 -12.62 -10.93
N ILE A 90 -3.44 -12.17 -11.56
CA ILE A 90 -2.85 -12.83 -12.73
C ILE A 90 -2.51 -14.29 -12.39
N SER A 91 -2.70 -15.22 -13.34
CA SER A 91 -2.31 -16.62 -13.11
C SER A 91 -0.78 -16.79 -13.12
N ASP A 92 -0.30 -17.93 -12.59
CA ASP A 92 1.13 -18.25 -12.59
C ASP A 92 1.68 -18.37 -14.00
N GLU A 93 0.89 -18.92 -14.91
CA GLU A 93 1.24 -19.09 -16.33
C GLU A 93 1.35 -17.72 -17.01
N GLN A 94 0.35 -16.87 -16.85
CA GLN A 94 0.35 -15.53 -17.45
C GLN A 94 1.48 -14.65 -16.88
N PHE A 95 1.72 -14.72 -15.56
CA PHE A 95 2.86 -14.03 -14.96
C PHE A 95 4.18 -14.50 -15.54
N ALA A 96 4.36 -15.81 -15.69
CA ALA A 96 5.56 -16.39 -16.27
C ALA A 96 5.75 -16.01 -17.75
N GLU A 97 4.67 -15.90 -18.53
CA GLU A 97 4.69 -15.40 -19.91
C GLU A 97 5.15 -13.95 -19.96
N GLU A 98 4.57 -13.08 -19.13
CA GLU A 98 4.95 -11.67 -19.05
C GLU A 98 6.42 -11.49 -18.67
N ILE A 99 6.89 -12.17 -17.63
CA ILE A 99 8.30 -12.08 -17.20
C ILE A 99 9.26 -12.66 -18.23
N SER A 100 8.86 -13.73 -18.94
CA SER A 100 9.65 -14.28 -20.06
C SER A 100 9.79 -13.27 -21.20
N LEU A 101 8.72 -12.56 -21.53
CA LEU A 101 8.73 -11.49 -22.53
C LEU A 101 9.67 -10.34 -22.08
N MET A 102 9.55 -9.89 -20.83
CA MET A 102 10.41 -8.85 -20.28
C MET A 102 11.89 -9.26 -20.34
N ARG A 103 12.21 -10.50 -19.94
CA ARG A 103 13.56 -11.04 -19.99
C ARG A 103 14.15 -10.96 -21.41
N ALA A 104 13.42 -11.41 -22.41
CA ALA A 104 13.88 -11.37 -23.81
C ALA A 104 14.23 -9.94 -24.27
N HIS A 105 13.40 -8.95 -23.88
CA HIS A 105 13.68 -7.55 -24.17
C HIS A 105 14.86 -7.00 -23.39
N CYS A 106 15.01 -7.34 -22.11
CA CYS A 106 16.15 -6.94 -21.30
C CYS A 106 17.48 -7.51 -21.83
N GLU A 107 17.49 -8.78 -22.25
CA GLU A 107 18.65 -9.41 -22.91
C GLU A 107 19.01 -8.70 -24.22
N ALA A 108 18.02 -8.31 -25.02
CA ALA A 108 18.24 -7.53 -26.24
C ALA A 108 18.75 -6.12 -25.96
N MET A 109 18.31 -5.47 -24.87
CA MET A 109 18.84 -4.16 -24.41
C MET A 109 20.30 -4.30 -24.01
N ALA A 110 20.65 -5.30 -23.21
CA ALA A 110 22.03 -5.58 -22.79
C ALA A 110 22.94 -5.85 -24.01
N ALA A 111 22.49 -6.65 -24.98
CA ALA A 111 23.23 -6.94 -26.20
C ALA A 111 23.44 -5.69 -27.09
N ALA A 112 22.55 -4.71 -27.03
CA ALA A 112 22.67 -3.42 -27.69
C ALA A 112 23.51 -2.40 -26.92
N GLY A 113 24.00 -2.71 -25.71
CA GLY A 113 24.75 -1.81 -24.85
C GLY A 113 23.86 -0.74 -24.18
N GLU A 114 22.56 -0.99 -24.09
CA GLU A 114 21.63 -0.12 -23.37
C GLU A 114 21.58 -0.47 -21.87
N ASP A 115 21.19 0.49 -21.03
CA ASP A 115 20.98 0.26 -19.59
C ASP A 115 19.81 -0.71 -19.38
N VAL A 116 20.04 -1.77 -18.59
CA VAL A 116 19.01 -2.78 -18.29
C VAL A 116 18.12 -2.28 -17.14
N PRO A 117 16.79 -2.46 -17.25
CA PRO A 117 15.86 -2.10 -16.19
C PRO A 117 16.08 -2.87 -14.89
N THR A 118 15.77 -2.22 -13.76
CA THR A 118 15.73 -2.83 -12.44
C THR A 118 14.54 -3.76 -12.28
N LEU A 119 14.55 -4.62 -11.24
CA LEU A 119 13.43 -5.53 -10.92
C LEU A 119 12.10 -4.80 -10.89
N PHE A 120 12.01 -3.66 -10.19
CA PHE A 120 10.76 -2.92 -10.08
C PHE A 120 10.31 -2.33 -11.43
N GLU A 121 11.24 -1.86 -12.25
CA GLU A 121 10.95 -1.36 -13.60
C GLU A 121 10.44 -2.49 -14.51
N ILE A 122 11.04 -3.69 -14.42
CA ILE A 122 10.62 -4.90 -15.17
C ILE A 122 9.18 -5.28 -14.80
N VAL A 123 8.91 -5.41 -13.49
CA VAL A 123 7.58 -5.80 -12.98
C VAL A 123 6.53 -4.74 -13.32
N THR A 124 6.88 -3.46 -13.28
CA THR A 124 5.99 -2.36 -13.65
C THR A 124 5.69 -2.36 -15.16
N ALA A 125 6.70 -2.59 -16.00
CA ALA A 125 6.51 -2.70 -17.46
C ALA A 125 5.65 -3.92 -17.82
N ALA A 126 5.84 -5.06 -17.15
CA ALA A 126 5.00 -6.25 -17.29
C ALA A 126 3.54 -5.95 -16.93
N ALA A 127 3.29 -5.16 -15.85
CA ALA A 127 1.93 -4.76 -15.49
C ALA A 127 1.26 -3.90 -16.56
N PHE A 128 1.96 -2.90 -17.08
CA PHE A 128 1.44 -2.07 -18.19
C PHE A 128 1.14 -2.92 -19.43
N HIS A 129 2.03 -3.85 -19.79
CA HIS A 129 1.83 -4.72 -20.95
C HIS A 129 0.64 -5.65 -20.74
N TYR A 130 0.58 -6.36 -19.62
CA TYR A 130 -0.52 -7.25 -19.28
C TYR A 130 -1.88 -6.54 -19.29
N PHE A 131 -1.99 -5.39 -18.65
CA PHE A 131 -3.24 -4.63 -18.59
C PHE A 131 -3.69 -4.13 -19.98
N ALA A 132 -2.74 -3.70 -20.82
CA ALA A 132 -3.04 -3.27 -22.19
C ALA A 132 -3.50 -4.45 -23.07
N GLU A 133 -2.83 -5.60 -22.99
CA GLU A 133 -3.24 -6.81 -23.72
C GLU A 133 -4.60 -7.34 -23.24
N GLN A 134 -4.89 -7.21 -21.95
CA GLN A 134 -6.19 -7.55 -21.39
C GLN A 134 -7.28 -6.52 -21.69
N GLN A 135 -6.96 -5.41 -22.36
CA GLN A 135 -7.91 -4.36 -22.74
C GLN A 135 -8.74 -3.86 -21.56
N VAL A 136 -8.09 -3.51 -20.46
CA VAL A 136 -8.80 -2.95 -19.31
C VAL A 136 -9.29 -1.54 -19.61
N ASP A 137 -10.45 -1.16 -19.06
CA ASP A 137 -11.01 0.19 -19.23
C ASP A 137 -10.23 1.24 -18.42
N ILE A 138 -9.80 0.85 -17.20
CA ILE A 138 -9.09 1.72 -16.26
C ILE A 138 -8.07 0.89 -15.48
N ALA A 139 -6.87 1.47 -15.28
CA ALA A 139 -5.84 0.93 -14.40
C ALA A 139 -5.59 1.88 -13.22
N VAL A 140 -5.71 1.38 -11.99
CA VAL A 140 -5.35 2.09 -10.77
C VAL A 140 -3.93 1.69 -10.37
N MET A 141 -2.98 2.62 -10.51
CA MET A 141 -1.54 2.36 -10.42
C MET A 141 -0.96 2.95 -9.13
N GLU A 142 -0.49 2.10 -8.23
CA GLU A 142 0.21 2.52 -7.01
C GLU A 142 1.68 2.83 -7.30
N VAL A 143 2.15 3.99 -6.85
CA VAL A 143 3.57 4.36 -6.80
C VAL A 143 4.33 3.46 -5.82
N GLY A 144 5.43 2.87 -6.26
CA GLY A 144 6.26 2.03 -5.38
C GLY A 144 7.07 2.86 -4.39
N LEU A 145 7.85 3.82 -4.87
CA LEU A 145 8.71 4.66 -4.04
C LEU A 145 8.77 6.09 -4.58
N GLY A 146 8.57 7.08 -3.69
CA GLY A 146 8.67 8.49 -4.07
C GLY A 146 7.50 8.91 -4.96
N GLY A 147 7.78 9.25 -6.19
CA GLY A 147 6.81 9.67 -7.21
C GLY A 147 7.52 10.13 -8.48
N THR A 148 8.35 11.16 -8.42
CA THR A 148 9.02 11.78 -9.59
C THR A 148 9.76 10.77 -10.46
N TYR A 149 10.53 9.89 -9.85
CA TYR A 149 11.37 8.90 -10.54
C TYR A 149 10.86 7.46 -10.38
N ASP A 150 9.63 7.29 -9.86
CA ASP A 150 9.02 5.98 -9.76
C ASP A 150 8.71 5.40 -11.16
N ALA A 151 8.91 4.11 -11.34
CA ALA A 151 8.67 3.45 -12.63
C ALA A 151 7.23 3.65 -13.15
N THR A 152 6.25 3.81 -12.26
CA THR A 152 4.86 4.09 -12.66
C THR A 152 4.67 5.50 -13.22
N ASN A 153 5.64 6.43 -12.99
CA ASN A 153 5.52 7.82 -13.40
C ASN A 153 5.78 8.08 -14.90
N VAL A 154 5.93 7.00 -15.68
CA VAL A 154 5.84 7.03 -17.15
C VAL A 154 4.43 7.38 -17.64
N ILE A 155 3.43 7.35 -16.77
CA ILE A 155 2.06 7.82 -17.03
C ILE A 155 2.11 9.33 -17.28
N GLU A 156 1.88 9.75 -18.54
CA GLU A 156 1.96 11.16 -18.95
C GLU A 156 0.67 11.95 -18.63
N ALA A 157 -0.48 11.30 -18.74
CA ALA A 157 -1.80 11.94 -18.59
C ALA A 157 -2.77 11.03 -17.81
N PRO A 158 -2.64 10.93 -16.48
CA PRO A 158 -3.60 10.18 -15.68
C PRO A 158 -4.98 10.86 -15.69
N LEU A 159 -6.04 10.08 -15.57
CA LEU A 159 -7.40 10.60 -15.33
C LEU A 159 -7.44 11.44 -14.04
N LEU A 160 -6.70 10.97 -13.04
CA LEU A 160 -6.60 11.57 -11.72
C LEU A 160 -5.27 11.19 -11.08
N SER A 161 -4.59 12.15 -10.44
CA SER A 161 -3.52 11.89 -9.47
C SER A 161 -4.11 11.94 -8.07
N LEU A 162 -3.99 10.84 -7.31
CA LEU A 162 -4.45 10.74 -5.93
C LEU A 162 -3.24 10.72 -5.00
N ILE A 163 -3.12 11.72 -4.13
CA ILE A 163 -2.01 11.84 -3.19
C ILE A 163 -2.53 11.58 -1.78
N MET A 164 -2.15 10.45 -1.22
CA MET A 164 -2.54 9.99 0.10
C MET A 164 -1.66 10.62 1.18
N SER A 165 -1.79 10.15 2.43
CA SER A 165 -1.01 10.65 3.57
C SER A 165 0.50 10.62 3.30
N ILE A 166 1.18 11.73 3.55
CA ILE A 166 2.63 11.89 3.44
C ILE A 166 3.21 12.09 4.84
N SER A 167 4.19 11.29 5.20
CA SER A 167 4.93 11.33 6.44
C SER A 167 6.39 10.98 6.20
N MET A 168 7.24 11.11 7.23
CA MET A 168 8.64 10.73 7.14
C MET A 168 8.77 9.23 6.90
N ASP A 169 9.39 8.86 5.79
CA ASP A 169 9.75 7.49 5.43
C ASP A 169 10.76 7.51 4.28
N HIS A 170 11.56 6.45 4.14
CA HIS A 170 12.55 6.31 3.07
C HIS A 170 13.50 7.51 2.92
N MET A 171 13.94 8.07 4.05
CA MET A 171 14.73 9.32 4.09
C MET A 171 16.03 9.23 3.29
N ASP A 172 16.66 8.06 3.23
CA ASP A 172 17.88 7.83 2.44
C ASP A 172 17.68 8.08 0.93
N TYR A 173 16.44 8.00 0.44
CA TYR A 173 16.11 8.16 -0.98
C TYR A 173 15.31 9.43 -1.28
N LEU A 174 14.43 9.85 -0.37
CA LEU A 174 13.46 10.92 -0.62
C LEU A 174 13.82 12.25 0.02
N GLY A 175 14.89 12.28 0.84
CA GLY A 175 15.31 13.46 1.59
C GLY A 175 14.89 13.44 3.06
N ASN A 176 15.45 14.39 3.81
CA ASN A 176 15.39 14.40 5.27
C ASN A 176 14.31 15.35 5.84
N THR A 177 13.48 15.92 4.99
CA THR A 177 12.39 16.81 5.40
C THR A 177 11.06 16.38 4.80
N LEU A 178 9.97 16.69 5.49
CA LEU A 178 8.61 16.43 4.97
C LEU A 178 8.38 17.16 3.62
N SER A 179 8.99 18.32 3.42
CA SER A 179 8.96 19.05 2.15
C SER A 179 9.63 18.28 1.00
N ASP A 180 10.77 17.64 1.24
CA ASP A 180 11.47 16.87 0.21
C ASP A 180 10.61 15.67 -0.20
N ILE A 181 10.12 14.91 0.80
CA ILE A 181 9.26 13.75 0.57
C ILE A 181 7.96 14.16 -0.14
N ALA A 182 7.35 15.28 0.26
CA ALA A 182 6.16 15.80 -0.39
C ALA A 182 6.41 16.17 -1.85
N ARG A 183 7.54 16.82 -2.15
CA ARG A 183 7.95 17.18 -3.51
C ARG A 183 8.07 15.96 -4.41
N GLU A 184 8.77 14.92 -3.92
CA GLU A 184 8.93 13.68 -4.66
C GLU A 184 7.60 12.99 -4.94
N LYS A 185 6.71 12.91 -3.95
CA LYS A 185 5.40 12.26 -4.13
C LYS A 185 4.46 13.08 -5.00
N CYS A 186 4.49 14.40 -4.91
CA CYS A 186 3.75 15.30 -5.80
C CYS A 186 4.27 15.30 -7.25
N GLY A 187 5.42 14.68 -7.55
CA GLY A 187 5.94 14.49 -8.90
C GLY A 187 5.03 13.67 -9.83
N ILE A 188 3.99 13.03 -9.32
CA ILE A 188 2.95 12.38 -10.12
C ILE A 188 1.89 13.35 -10.66
N ILE A 189 1.86 14.60 -10.21
CA ILE A 189 0.96 15.63 -10.73
C ILE A 189 1.34 15.93 -12.17
N LYS A 190 0.37 15.93 -13.09
CA LYS A 190 0.59 16.13 -14.51
C LYS A 190 -0.19 17.34 -15.02
N LYS A 191 0.32 17.93 -16.09
CA LYS A 191 -0.27 19.12 -16.69
C LYS A 191 -1.74 18.91 -17.07
N ASN A 192 -2.62 19.79 -16.61
CA ASN A 192 -4.06 19.78 -16.83
C ASN A 192 -4.81 18.55 -16.31
N CYS A 193 -4.15 17.65 -15.57
CA CYS A 193 -4.78 16.48 -14.96
C CYS A 193 -5.21 16.79 -13.53
N PRO A 194 -6.43 16.44 -13.11
CA PRO A 194 -6.89 16.74 -11.75
C PRO A 194 -6.10 15.97 -10.69
N VAL A 195 -5.99 16.61 -9.53
CA VAL A 195 -5.30 16.09 -8.36
C VAL A 195 -6.24 16.14 -7.15
N VAL A 196 -6.35 15.01 -6.45
CA VAL A 196 -7.02 14.94 -5.14
C VAL A 196 -5.96 14.67 -4.08
N LEU A 197 -5.92 15.52 -3.07
CA LEU A 197 -5.00 15.41 -1.94
C LEU A 197 -5.74 14.99 -0.68
N TYR A 198 -5.20 13.99 0.02
CA TYR A 198 -5.57 13.65 1.39
C TYR A 198 -5.37 14.87 2.31
N SER A 199 -6.33 15.15 3.19
CA SER A 199 -6.22 16.25 4.16
C SER A 199 -5.11 15.98 5.17
N GLN A 200 -4.10 16.84 5.21
CA GLN A 200 -2.91 16.66 6.01
C GLN A 200 -2.22 17.99 6.32
N GLU A 201 -0.97 17.94 6.80
CA GLU A 201 -0.22 19.11 7.24
C GLU A 201 -0.12 20.20 6.17
N LYS A 202 -0.17 21.47 6.63
CA LYS A 202 -0.16 22.66 5.77
C LYS A 202 1.06 22.71 4.83
N ILE A 203 2.20 22.17 5.23
CA ILE A 203 3.42 22.14 4.42
C ILE A 203 3.21 21.27 3.17
N VAL A 204 2.57 20.11 3.32
CA VAL A 204 2.25 19.20 2.22
C VAL A 204 1.17 19.79 1.33
N TYR A 205 0.11 20.35 1.94
CA TYR A 205 -0.97 21.04 1.23
C TYR A 205 -0.44 22.15 0.31
N ASN A 206 0.42 23.03 0.86
CA ASN A 206 0.98 24.14 0.08
C ASN A 206 1.85 23.64 -1.08
N MET A 207 2.72 22.65 -0.82
CA MET A 207 3.58 22.04 -1.85
C MET A 207 2.73 21.45 -3.00
N ALA A 208 1.74 20.63 -2.68
CA ALA A 208 0.87 20.03 -3.70
C ALA A 208 0.08 21.07 -4.48
N LYS A 209 -0.43 22.11 -3.80
CA LYS A 209 -1.18 23.22 -4.42
C LYS A 209 -0.31 24.05 -5.37
N GLU A 210 0.90 24.40 -4.96
CA GLU A 210 1.87 25.13 -5.78
C GLU A 210 2.24 24.33 -7.04
N MET A 211 2.53 23.05 -6.89
CA MET A 211 2.86 22.17 -8.02
C MET A 211 1.66 22.01 -8.97
N ALA A 212 0.45 21.84 -8.44
CA ALA A 212 -0.76 21.77 -9.24
C ALA A 212 -1.01 23.09 -10.03
N GLN A 213 -0.84 24.24 -9.37
CA GLN A 213 -0.96 25.54 -10.02
C GLN A 213 0.06 25.73 -11.16
N ALA A 214 1.31 25.37 -10.93
CA ALA A 214 2.38 25.46 -11.94
C ALA A 214 2.08 24.60 -13.18
N LEU A 215 1.35 23.51 -13.02
CA LEU A 215 0.96 22.58 -14.07
C LEU A 215 -0.47 22.81 -14.60
N SER A 216 -1.16 23.88 -14.14
CA SER A 216 -2.57 24.14 -14.47
C SER A 216 -3.48 22.93 -14.17
N ALA A 217 -3.12 22.11 -13.16
CA ALA A 217 -3.87 20.95 -12.73
C ALA A 217 -5.00 21.38 -11.78
N PRO A 218 -6.27 20.97 -12.01
CA PRO A 218 -7.34 21.18 -11.04
C PRO A 218 -7.00 20.52 -9.71
N PHE A 219 -7.06 21.27 -8.61
CA PHE A 219 -6.62 20.81 -7.30
C PHE A 219 -7.77 20.72 -6.31
N TYR A 220 -7.94 19.57 -5.69
CA TYR A 220 -9.01 19.27 -4.74
C TYR A 220 -8.42 18.75 -3.43
N CYS A 221 -8.76 19.39 -2.32
CA CYS A 221 -8.40 18.95 -0.99
C CYS A 221 -9.44 19.46 0.01
N GLU A 222 -10.24 18.55 0.53
CA GLU A 222 -11.27 18.88 1.52
C GLU A 222 -10.67 18.80 2.93
N THR A 223 -10.54 19.95 3.58
CA THR A 223 -9.96 20.06 4.94
C THR A 223 -11.04 20.16 6.02
N GLU A 224 -12.28 20.50 5.65
CA GLU A 224 -13.40 20.69 6.57
C GLU A 224 -14.42 19.57 6.40
N ASN A 225 -14.07 18.37 6.92
CA ASN A 225 -14.95 17.22 6.92
C ASN A 225 -15.76 17.16 8.19
N GLN A 226 -17.10 17.19 8.10
CA GLN A 226 -18.00 16.86 9.19
C GLN A 226 -18.20 15.35 9.20
N ILE A 227 -17.64 14.67 10.19
CA ILE A 227 -17.64 13.20 10.29
C ILE A 227 -18.43 12.80 11.54
N SER A 228 -19.34 11.84 11.40
CA SER A 228 -20.05 11.20 12.51
C SER A 228 -19.88 9.70 12.40
N VAL A 229 -19.17 9.08 13.33
CA VAL A 229 -19.02 7.60 13.40
C VAL A 229 -20.18 7.04 14.22
N HIS A 230 -20.95 6.11 13.63
CA HIS A 230 -22.14 5.50 14.25
C HIS A 230 -21.82 4.12 14.84
N LYS A 231 -20.93 3.37 14.18
CA LYS A 231 -20.47 2.05 14.61
C LYS A 231 -19.03 1.86 14.17
N GLN A 232 -18.20 1.23 15.02
CA GLN A 232 -16.83 0.89 14.69
C GLN A 232 -16.43 -0.38 15.44
N ASP A 233 -16.17 -1.45 14.68
CA ASP A 233 -15.68 -2.72 15.17
C ASP A 233 -14.90 -3.47 14.07
N PHE A 234 -14.51 -4.72 14.32
CA PHE A 234 -13.78 -5.53 13.32
C PHE A 234 -14.64 -5.98 12.12
N ASP A 235 -15.96 -5.85 12.18
CA ASP A 235 -16.84 -6.10 11.03
C ASP A 235 -16.95 -4.86 10.12
N GLY A 236 -16.33 -3.73 10.53
CA GLY A 236 -16.26 -2.49 9.78
C GLY A 236 -16.73 -1.26 10.55
N THR A 237 -16.73 -0.14 9.83
CA THR A 237 -17.14 1.17 10.35
C THR A 237 -18.36 1.67 9.59
N ILE A 238 -19.38 2.16 10.31
CA ILE A 238 -20.50 2.89 9.73
C ILE A 238 -20.35 4.35 10.14
N PHE A 239 -20.23 5.24 9.15
CA PHE A 239 -20.03 6.66 9.37
C PHE A 239 -20.79 7.52 8.37
N SER A 240 -21.10 8.77 8.75
CA SER A 240 -21.59 9.80 7.85
C SER A 240 -20.50 10.84 7.63
N VAL A 241 -20.45 11.39 6.43
CA VAL A 241 -19.48 12.45 6.09
C VAL A 241 -20.13 13.50 5.21
N LYS A 242 -19.84 14.78 5.51
CA LYS A 242 -20.22 15.92 4.69
C LYS A 242 -19.05 16.88 4.54
N ASN A 243 -18.80 17.31 3.31
CA ASN A 243 -17.88 18.40 2.96
C ASN A 243 -18.41 19.12 1.71
N HIS A 244 -17.61 19.98 1.05
CA HIS A 244 -18.07 20.71 -0.13
C HIS A 244 -18.34 19.82 -1.36
N LEU A 245 -17.68 18.65 -1.45
CA LEU A 245 -17.80 17.73 -2.59
C LEU A 245 -18.81 16.62 -2.36
N ILE A 246 -18.97 16.15 -1.11
CA ILE A 246 -19.74 14.95 -0.79
C ILE A 246 -20.70 15.18 0.40
N ASP A 247 -21.81 14.43 0.39
CA ASP A 247 -22.73 14.29 1.54
C ASP A 247 -23.23 12.85 1.57
N TYR A 248 -22.54 11.97 2.31
CA TYR A 248 -22.87 10.56 2.46
C TYR A 248 -23.35 10.26 3.88
N GLN A 249 -24.56 9.74 4.01
CA GLN A 249 -25.10 9.25 5.28
C GLN A 249 -24.91 7.74 5.39
N GLU A 250 -24.50 7.26 6.57
CA GLU A 250 -24.36 5.85 6.90
C GLU A 250 -23.56 5.02 5.88
N MET A 251 -22.37 5.52 5.51
CA MET A 251 -21.44 4.79 4.66
C MET A 251 -20.86 3.61 5.45
N THR A 252 -20.91 2.41 4.87
CA THR A 252 -20.31 1.21 5.45
C THR A 252 -18.95 0.96 4.83
N LEU A 253 -17.91 0.96 5.67
CA LEU A 253 -16.51 0.71 5.30
C LEU A 253 -16.04 -0.57 6.01
N PRO A 254 -15.73 -1.66 5.29
CA PRO A 254 -15.31 -2.93 5.89
C PRO A 254 -13.85 -2.92 6.39
N LEU A 255 -13.07 -1.91 5.99
CA LEU A 255 -11.68 -1.78 6.41
C LEU A 255 -11.60 -1.17 7.81
N SER A 256 -10.98 -1.88 8.76
CA SER A 256 -10.81 -1.45 10.14
C SER A 256 -9.67 -0.44 10.30
N GLY A 257 -9.76 0.41 11.34
CA GLY A 257 -8.79 1.44 11.69
C GLY A 257 -9.29 2.86 11.37
N ASP A 258 -9.10 3.79 12.31
CA ASP A 258 -9.58 5.18 12.21
C ASP A 258 -9.06 5.89 10.95
N TYR A 259 -7.80 5.60 10.58
CA TYR A 259 -7.15 6.14 9.39
C TYR A 259 -7.84 5.70 8.07
N GLN A 260 -8.58 4.58 8.09
CA GLN A 260 -9.32 4.12 6.90
C GLN A 260 -10.53 4.99 6.59
N ILE A 261 -11.13 5.64 7.60
CA ILE A 261 -12.21 6.62 7.38
C ILE A 261 -11.68 7.78 6.54
N SER A 262 -10.53 8.36 6.90
CA SER A 262 -9.91 9.45 6.14
C SER A 262 -9.44 9.02 4.75
N ASN A 263 -8.92 7.78 4.61
CA ASN A 263 -8.60 7.22 3.30
C ASN A 263 -9.87 7.09 2.44
N CYS A 264 -10.97 6.59 3.01
CA CYS A 264 -12.26 6.44 2.33
C CYS A 264 -12.81 7.80 1.89
N ILE A 265 -12.79 8.82 2.75
CA ILE A 265 -13.24 10.18 2.42
C ILE A 265 -12.46 10.72 1.21
N THR A 266 -11.14 10.52 1.18
CA THR A 266 -10.30 10.96 0.05
C THR A 266 -10.69 10.21 -1.23
N VAL A 267 -10.98 8.92 -1.15
CA VAL A 267 -11.48 8.11 -2.27
C VAL A 267 -12.87 8.58 -2.72
N LEU A 268 -13.79 8.89 -1.79
CA LEU A 268 -15.11 9.42 -2.12
C LEU A 268 -15.01 10.76 -2.86
N ASN A 269 -14.13 11.67 -2.43
CA ASN A 269 -13.83 12.91 -3.15
C ASN A 269 -13.29 12.62 -4.56
N ALA A 270 -12.37 11.65 -4.70
CA ALA A 270 -11.87 11.23 -5.99
C ALA A 270 -12.97 10.66 -6.90
N CYS A 271 -13.92 9.90 -6.37
CA CYS A 271 -15.06 9.38 -7.13
C CYS A 271 -15.93 10.49 -7.73
N VAL A 272 -16.16 11.58 -6.99
CA VAL A 272 -16.90 12.75 -7.53
C VAL A 272 -16.16 13.37 -8.71
N ILE A 273 -14.84 13.52 -8.61
CA ILE A 273 -14.05 14.09 -9.73
C ILE A 273 -14.06 13.14 -10.93
N LEU A 274 -13.93 11.82 -10.70
CA LEU A 274 -14.02 10.83 -11.77
C LEU A 274 -15.40 10.81 -12.44
N GLN A 275 -16.48 11.01 -11.68
CA GLN A 275 -17.84 11.16 -12.20
C GLN A 275 -17.96 12.39 -13.09
N GLN A 276 -17.40 13.54 -12.67
CA GLN A 276 -17.36 14.77 -13.48
C GLN A 276 -16.55 14.59 -14.78
N LEU A 277 -15.59 13.69 -14.81
CA LEU A 277 -14.83 13.30 -15.99
C LEU A 277 -15.57 12.29 -16.88
N GLY A 278 -16.82 11.94 -16.55
CA GLY A 278 -17.70 11.11 -17.36
C GLY A 278 -17.58 9.59 -17.09
N LEU A 279 -16.97 9.18 -15.97
CA LEU A 279 -17.03 7.77 -15.59
C LEU A 279 -18.44 7.42 -15.08
N PRO A 280 -18.93 6.18 -15.31
CA PRO A 280 -20.31 5.78 -14.99
C PRO A 280 -20.51 5.48 -13.50
N LEU A 281 -20.01 6.36 -12.62
CA LEU A 281 -20.14 6.24 -11.19
C LEU A 281 -21.49 6.79 -10.71
N THR A 282 -22.20 6.05 -9.88
CA THR A 282 -23.40 6.51 -9.20
C THR A 282 -23.21 6.36 -7.69
N GLU A 283 -24.04 7.02 -6.88
CA GLU A 283 -23.98 6.84 -5.43
C GLU A 283 -24.11 5.36 -5.04
N GLU A 284 -24.99 4.62 -5.72
CA GLU A 284 -25.19 3.18 -5.47
C GLU A 284 -23.92 2.37 -5.75
N THR A 285 -23.27 2.58 -6.92
CA THR A 285 -22.04 1.86 -7.27
C THR A 285 -20.88 2.25 -6.37
N ILE A 286 -20.79 3.50 -5.92
CA ILE A 286 -19.79 3.96 -4.95
C ILE A 286 -20.02 3.26 -3.60
N ARG A 287 -21.24 3.25 -3.06
CA ARG A 287 -21.55 2.57 -1.81
C ARG A 287 -21.24 1.07 -1.85
N ARG A 288 -21.67 0.40 -2.92
CA ARG A 288 -21.37 -1.03 -3.12
C ARG A 288 -19.87 -1.29 -3.27
N GLY A 289 -19.18 -0.47 -4.01
CA GLY A 289 -17.74 -0.60 -4.21
C GLY A 289 -16.95 -0.42 -2.90
N ILE A 290 -17.31 0.56 -2.08
CA ILE A 290 -16.70 0.71 -0.75
C ILE A 290 -17.03 -0.49 0.15
N LEU A 291 -18.30 -0.95 0.17
CA LEU A 291 -18.73 -2.11 0.96
C LEU A 291 -17.99 -3.41 0.58
N HIS A 292 -17.64 -3.57 -0.69
CA HIS A 292 -16.95 -4.78 -1.18
C HIS A 292 -15.42 -4.61 -1.25
N ALA A 293 -14.89 -3.49 -0.77
CA ALA A 293 -13.45 -3.28 -0.75
C ALA A 293 -12.80 -4.17 0.32
N SER A 294 -11.70 -4.83 -0.05
CA SER A 294 -10.89 -5.64 0.86
C SER A 294 -9.42 -5.35 0.65
N TRP A 295 -8.64 -5.36 1.73
CA TRP A 295 -7.21 -5.16 1.67
C TRP A 295 -6.51 -5.94 2.78
N ASN A 296 -5.85 -7.03 2.41
CA ASN A 296 -5.19 -7.93 3.34
C ASN A 296 -4.05 -7.24 4.09
N GLY A 297 -3.82 -7.64 5.34
CA GLY A 297 -2.74 -7.10 6.18
C GLY A 297 -2.96 -5.65 6.65
N ARG A 298 -4.21 -5.18 6.71
CA ARG A 298 -4.57 -3.90 7.33
C ARG A 298 -5.68 -4.13 8.35
N MET A 299 -5.30 -4.21 9.63
CA MET A 299 -6.17 -4.61 10.74
C MET A 299 -7.01 -5.85 10.38
N GLU A 300 -6.37 -6.81 9.70
CA GLU A 300 -6.99 -8.06 9.23
C GLU A 300 -7.15 -9.04 10.37
N VAL A 301 -8.39 -9.46 10.65
CA VAL A 301 -8.69 -10.50 11.65
C VAL A 301 -8.62 -11.87 11.00
N LEU A 302 -7.67 -12.71 11.43
CA LEU A 302 -7.50 -14.07 10.94
C LEU A 302 -8.10 -15.15 11.86
N LYS A 303 -8.23 -14.86 13.14
CA LYS A 303 -8.76 -15.79 14.14
C LYS A 303 -9.50 -15.01 15.23
N LYS A 304 -10.53 -15.59 15.82
CA LYS A 304 -11.36 -14.90 16.82
C LYS A 304 -11.02 -15.30 18.27
N HIS A 305 -10.43 -16.50 18.50
CA HIS A 305 -10.11 -17.03 19.83
C HIS A 305 -8.74 -17.74 19.80
N PRO A 306 -7.66 -17.16 20.34
CA PRO A 306 -7.53 -15.74 20.67
C PRO A 306 -7.75 -14.87 19.41
N LEU A 307 -8.07 -13.59 19.62
CA LEU A 307 -8.20 -12.67 18.49
C LEU A 307 -6.82 -12.45 17.86
N VAL A 308 -6.65 -12.82 16.58
CA VAL A 308 -5.39 -12.61 15.83
C VAL A 308 -5.59 -11.49 14.82
N LEU A 309 -4.87 -10.38 15.02
CA LEU A 309 -4.89 -9.19 14.20
C LEU A 309 -3.57 -9.00 13.48
N LEU A 310 -3.60 -8.89 12.16
CA LEU A 310 -2.45 -8.51 11.35
C LEU A 310 -2.56 -7.06 10.88
N ASP A 311 -1.47 -6.30 11.02
CA ASP A 311 -1.37 -4.97 10.44
C ASP A 311 0.00 -4.70 9.81
N GLY A 312 0.01 -4.16 8.60
CA GLY A 312 1.21 -3.86 7.84
C GLY A 312 1.88 -2.54 8.20
N ALA A 313 1.55 -1.92 9.33
CA ALA A 313 2.27 -0.76 9.83
C ALA A 313 3.75 -1.12 10.06
N HIS A 314 4.65 -0.36 9.43
CA HIS A 314 6.08 -0.64 9.36
C HIS A 314 6.96 0.62 9.37
N ASN A 315 6.36 1.78 9.62
CA ASN A 315 7.02 3.06 9.84
C ASN A 315 6.40 3.78 11.05
N ALA A 316 7.03 4.85 11.52
CA ALA A 316 6.59 5.54 12.74
C ALA A 316 5.15 6.06 12.64
N ASP A 317 4.77 6.72 11.54
CA ASP A 317 3.40 7.22 11.32
C ASP A 317 2.37 6.07 11.25
N GLY A 318 2.69 4.97 10.55
CA GLY A 318 1.81 3.80 10.45
C GLY A 318 1.55 3.16 11.81
N ILE A 319 2.60 2.96 12.62
CA ILE A 319 2.47 2.41 13.98
C ILE A 319 1.72 3.38 14.90
N ALA A 320 1.96 4.69 14.79
CA ALA A 320 1.22 5.68 15.58
C ALA A 320 -0.29 5.63 15.26
N LYS A 321 -0.67 5.57 13.98
CA LYS A 321 -2.07 5.44 13.56
C LYS A 321 -2.71 4.13 14.00
N LEU A 322 -1.96 3.01 13.93
CA LEU A 322 -2.40 1.73 14.47
C LEU A 322 -2.63 1.85 15.98
N ALA A 323 -1.66 2.37 16.72
CA ALA A 323 -1.73 2.56 18.18
C ALA A 323 -2.92 3.44 18.61
N GLN A 324 -3.20 4.52 17.86
CA GLN A 324 -4.37 5.37 18.10
C GLN A 324 -5.69 4.64 17.84
N SER A 325 -5.76 3.76 16.86
CA SER A 325 -6.97 3.01 16.53
C SER A 325 -7.24 1.87 17.52
N LEU A 326 -6.21 1.18 18.02
CA LEU A 326 -6.35 -0.01 18.86
C LEU A 326 -7.34 0.11 20.03
N PRO A 327 -7.40 1.21 20.79
CA PRO A 327 -8.34 1.34 21.91
C PRO A 327 -9.81 1.11 21.55
N HIS A 328 -10.23 1.44 20.32
CA HIS A 328 -11.59 1.23 19.83
C HIS A 328 -11.92 -0.25 19.60
N TYR A 329 -10.90 -1.10 19.43
CA TYR A 329 -11.06 -2.49 19.05
C TYR A 329 -10.69 -3.49 20.17
N VAL A 330 -9.80 -3.08 21.11
CA VAL A 330 -9.25 -3.99 22.13
C VAL A 330 -10.30 -4.42 23.16
N ASN A 331 -11.25 -3.55 23.53
CA ASN A 331 -12.33 -3.87 24.48
C ASN A 331 -11.84 -4.52 25.79
N GLY A 332 -10.72 -4.03 26.36
CA GLY A 332 -10.15 -4.55 27.60
C GLY A 332 -9.30 -5.81 27.49
N LYS A 333 -9.13 -6.37 26.29
CA LYS A 333 -8.25 -7.54 26.04
C LYS A 333 -6.79 -7.17 26.26
N LYS A 334 -5.99 -8.10 26.80
CA LYS A 334 -4.54 -7.96 26.85
C LYS A 334 -3.95 -8.23 25.46
N ILE A 335 -2.95 -7.46 25.08
CA ILE A 335 -2.29 -7.59 23.78
C ILE A 335 -0.96 -8.33 23.95
N THR A 336 -0.80 -9.46 23.26
CA THR A 336 0.49 -10.07 22.96
C THR A 336 0.95 -9.57 21.60
N LEU A 337 2.08 -8.86 21.55
CA LEU A 337 2.64 -8.32 20.31
C LEU A 337 3.61 -9.32 19.67
N VAL A 338 3.44 -9.62 18.38
CA VAL A 338 4.48 -10.25 17.56
C VAL A 338 5.09 -9.17 16.69
N LEU A 339 6.38 -8.88 16.89
CA LEU A 339 7.04 -7.74 16.25
C LEU A 339 8.36 -8.14 15.59
N GLY A 340 8.51 -7.75 14.34
CA GLY A 340 9.78 -7.76 13.62
C GLY A 340 9.89 -6.51 12.75
N VAL A 341 11.02 -5.82 12.79
CA VAL A 341 11.21 -4.54 12.12
C VAL A 341 12.44 -4.55 11.22
N LEU A 342 12.47 -3.65 10.23
CA LEU A 342 13.66 -3.42 9.41
C LEU A 342 14.58 -2.38 10.08
N GLY A 343 15.88 -2.54 9.92
CA GLY A 343 16.88 -1.70 10.58
C GLY A 343 16.97 -0.27 10.02
N ASP A 344 16.49 -0.07 8.80
CA ASP A 344 16.41 1.23 8.11
C ASP A 344 15.19 2.08 8.50
N LYS A 345 14.36 1.58 9.43
CA LYS A 345 13.17 2.30 9.94
C LYS A 345 13.46 3.01 11.27
N GLU A 346 12.67 4.03 11.56
CA GLU A 346 12.71 4.73 12.85
C GLU A 346 12.08 3.87 13.97
N TYR A 347 12.61 2.63 14.13
CA TYR A 347 12.05 1.67 15.08
C TYR A 347 11.98 2.17 16.53
N PRO A 348 12.85 3.06 17.05
CA PRO A 348 12.66 3.59 18.40
C PRO A 348 11.34 4.36 18.56
N LEU A 349 10.93 5.14 17.54
CA LEU A 349 9.64 5.83 17.53
C LEU A 349 8.49 4.83 17.42
N MET A 350 8.62 3.82 16.56
CA MET A 350 7.61 2.75 16.45
C MET A 350 7.39 2.04 17.80
N LEU A 351 8.47 1.71 18.52
CA LEU A 351 8.40 1.06 19.82
C LEU A 351 7.75 1.97 20.88
N SER A 352 8.07 3.27 20.89
CA SER A 352 7.48 4.22 21.85
C SER A 352 5.96 4.35 21.71
N GLU A 353 5.41 4.15 20.51
CA GLU A 353 3.98 4.20 20.27
C GLU A 353 3.26 2.90 20.67
N ILE A 354 3.83 1.73 20.36
CA ILE A 354 3.10 0.47 20.49
C ILE A 354 3.34 -0.22 21.84
N PHE A 355 4.55 -0.15 22.42
CA PHE A 355 4.87 -0.86 23.66
C PHE A 355 4.06 -0.44 24.90
N PRO A 356 3.65 0.83 25.06
CA PRO A 356 2.76 1.20 26.17
C PRO A 356 1.42 0.46 26.17
N LEU A 357 0.93 0.03 25.00
CA LEU A 357 -0.39 -0.58 24.81
C LEU A 357 -0.39 -2.09 25.02
N ILE A 358 0.76 -2.75 24.96
CA ILE A 358 0.85 -4.21 25.00
C ILE A 358 1.05 -4.74 26.43
N HIS A 359 0.71 -5.99 26.63
CA HIS A 359 0.97 -6.73 27.86
C HIS A 359 2.33 -7.43 27.83
N GLN A 360 2.64 -8.11 26.72
CA GLN A 360 3.87 -8.87 26.48
C GLN A 360 4.19 -8.90 24.98
N ALA A 361 5.42 -9.32 24.62
CA ALA A 361 5.84 -9.38 23.23
C ALA A 361 6.63 -10.66 22.91
N VAL A 362 6.49 -11.11 21.66
CA VAL A 362 7.40 -12.05 21.01
C VAL A 362 8.09 -11.28 19.88
N LEU A 363 9.41 -11.14 19.96
CA LEU A 363 10.21 -10.44 18.95
C LEU A 363 10.79 -11.45 17.97
N THR A 364 10.77 -11.11 16.68
CA THR A 364 11.26 -11.97 15.60
C THR A 364 12.03 -11.19 14.53
N GLU A 365 12.61 -11.87 13.55
CA GLU A 365 13.35 -11.27 12.44
C GLU A 365 12.54 -11.40 11.15
N PRO A 366 12.20 -10.28 10.44
CA PRO A 366 11.62 -10.36 9.10
C PRO A 366 12.55 -11.05 8.10
N LEU A 367 11.98 -11.72 7.09
CA LEU A 367 12.73 -12.32 5.98
C LEU A 367 13.23 -11.22 5.03
N SER A 368 14.30 -10.52 5.43
CA SER A 368 14.91 -9.45 4.66
C SER A 368 16.37 -9.26 5.09
N GLU A 369 17.25 -8.94 4.15
CA GLU A 369 18.62 -8.54 4.46
C GLU A 369 18.70 -7.24 5.27
N ARG A 370 17.68 -6.39 5.16
CA ARG A 370 17.54 -5.12 5.92
C ARG A 370 16.96 -5.29 7.31
N LYS A 371 16.72 -6.52 7.78
CA LYS A 371 16.15 -6.78 9.11
C LYS A 371 17.01 -6.17 10.23
N LEU A 372 16.36 -5.66 11.27
CA LEU A 372 17.00 -5.39 12.54
C LEU A 372 17.25 -6.73 13.25
N ASP A 373 18.47 -6.99 13.66
CA ASP A 373 18.79 -8.21 14.39
C ASP A 373 18.06 -8.29 15.75
N LEU A 374 17.74 -9.51 16.15
CA LEU A 374 16.91 -9.77 17.32
C LEU A 374 17.54 -9.23 18.63
N GLY A 375 18.88 -9.24 18.72
CA GLY A 375 19.59 -8.73 19.88
C GLY A 375 19.49 -7.20 20.00
N SER A 376 19.57 -6.49 18.88
CA SER A 376 19.38 -5.03 18.83
C SER A 376 17.94 -4.66 19.15
N LEU A 377 16.95 -5.38 18.60
CA LEU A 377 15.55 -5.17 18.90
C LEU A 377 15.23 -5.41 20.38
N ALA A 378 15.77 -6.49 20.97
CA ALA A 378 15.63 -6.79 22.39
C ALA A 378 16.22 -5.67 23.29
N LYS A 379 17.39 -5.16 22.95
CA LYS A 379 18.00 -4.03 23.68
C LYS A 379 17.12 -2.78 23.60
N ALA A 380 16.57 -2.48 22.42
CA ALA A 380 15.70 -1.32 22.21
C ALA A 380 14.38 -1.41 23.01
N THR A 381 13.89 -2.63 23.31
CA THR A 381 12.65 -2.83 24.06
C THR A 381 12.85 -2.95 25.59
N ALA A 382 14.08 -3.11 26.08
CA ALA A 382 14.37 -3.42 27.48
C ALA A 382 13.85 -2.36 28.48
N HIS A 383 13.86 -1.09 28.10
CA HIS A 383 13.43 0.02 28.98
C HIS A 383 11.92 0.09 29.20
N PHE A 384 11.10 -0.65 28.41
CA PHE A 384 9.65 -0.71 28.61
C PHE A 384 9.21 -1.64 29.72
N HIS A 385 10.14 -2.48 30.24
CA HIS A 385 9.90 -3.44 31.36
C HIS A 385 8.70 -4.38 31.11
N LYS A 386 8.44 -4.75 29.85
CA LYS A 386 7.43 -5.75 29.47
C LYS A 386 8.06 -7.12 29.34
N PRO A 387 7.32 -8.23 29.61
CA PRO A 387 7.79 -9.58 29.29
C PRO A 387 8.06 -9.71 27.79
N VAL A 388 9.24 -10.21 27.42
CA VAL A 388 9.67 -10.37 26.02
C VAL A 388 10.23 -11.77 25.81
N ILE A 389 9.74 -12.45 24.79
CA ILE A 389 10.29 -13.70 24.27
C ILE A 389 11.02 -13.40 22.97
N LEU A 390 12.17 -14.02 22.74
CA LEU A 390 12.95 -13.89 21.51
C LEU A 390 12.82 -15.20 20.73
N GLU A 391 12.28 -15.12 19.51
CA GLU A 391 12.16 -16.26 18.62
C GLU A 391 12.47 -15.81 17.18
N LYS A 392 13.48 -16.41 16.59
CA LYS A 392 13.98 -15.95 15.28
C LYS A 392 13.07 -16.35 14.12
N GLU A 393 12.50 -17.56 14.19
CA GLU A 393 11.67 -18.10 13.11
C GLU A 393 10.24 -17.58 13.24
N ILE A 394 9.73 -16.94 12.20
CA ILE A 394 8.43 -16.26 12.18
C ILE A 394 7.28 -17.21 12.56
N PRO A 395 7.14 -18.42 11.97
CA PRO A 395 6.09 -19.36 12.38
C PRO A 395 6.15 -19.73 13.85
N ARG A 396 7.36 -20.00 14.38
CA ARG A 396 7.56 -20.32 15.79
C ARG A 396 7.28 -19.14 16.71
N ALA A 397 7.62 -17.91 16.27
CA ALA A 397 7.28 -16.71 17.03
C ALA A 397 5.76 -16.55 17.18
N PHE A 398 5.01 -16.87 16.14
CA PHE A 398 3.56 -16.89 16.21
C PHE A 398 3.03 -18.02 17.13
N ASP A 399 3.59 -19.24 17.05
CA ASP A 399 3.23 -20.34 17.96
C ASP A 399 3.50 -19.99 19.42
N ARG A 400 4.65 -19.35 19.72
CA ARG A 400 4.95 -18.86 21.07
C ARG A 400 3.93 -17.81 21.53
N ALA A 401 3.50 -16.91 20.65
CA ALA A 401 2.45 -15.96 20.98
C ALA A 401 1.12 -16.67 21.29
N LEU A 402 0.77 -17.71 20.53
CA LEU A 402 -0.42 -18.54 20.82
C LEU A 402 -0.34 -19.25 22.17
N GLU A 403 0.84 -19.80 22.55
CA GLU A 403 1.05 -20.51 23.81
C GLU A 403 0.85 -19.63 25.05
N ILE A 404 1.20 -18.33 24.95
CA ILE A 404 1.19 -17.39 26.08
C ILE A 404 -0.01 -16.45 26.12
N THR A 405 -0.93 -16.54 25.12
CA THR A 405 -2.10 -15.67 25.01
C THR A 405 -3.36 -16.43 25.39
N ASP A 406 -4.12 -15.92 26.35
CA ASP A 406 -5.41 -16.49 26.72
C ASP A 406 -6.42 -16.40 25.57
N SER A 407 -7.38 -17.34 25.50
CA SER A 407 -8.37 -17.41 24.42
C SER A 407 -9.20 -16.15 24.24
N GLU A 408 -9.39 -15.38 25.31
CA GLU A 408 -10.18 -14.14 25.33
C GLU A 408 -9.35 -12.89 25.02
N ASP A 409 -8.04 -13.03 24.95
CA ASP A 409 -7.09 -11.96 24.69
C ASP A 409 -6.75 -11.83 23.19
N MET A 410 -5.76 -11.01 22.85
CA MET A 410 -5.44 -10.64 21.49
C MET A 410 -3.95 -10.82 21.16
N ILE A 411 -3.68 -11.33 19.97
CA ILE A 411 -2.36 -11.31 19.35
C ILE A 411 -2.37 -10.24 18.25
N LEU A 412 -1.46 -9.27 18.36
CA LEU A 412 -1.22 -8.26 17.34
C LEU A 412 0.10 -8.56 16.63
N CYS A 413 0.08 -8.70 15.31
CA CYS A 413 1.28 -8.87 14.49
C CYS A 413 1.49 -7.64 13.63
N CYS A 414 2.62 -6.92 13.79
CA CYS A 414 2.93 -5.72 13.00
C CYS A 414 4.45 -5.45 12.96
N GLY A 415 4.86 -4.39 12.24
CA GLY A 415 6.24 -3.91 12.16
C GLY A 415 6.94 -4.20 10.82
N SER A 416 6.48 -5.19 10.06
CA SER A 416 7.01 -5.48 8.71
C SER A 416 5.99 -6.23 7.87
N LEU A 417 5.81 -5.79 6.63
CA LEU A 417 4.97 -6.51 5.63
C LEU A 417 5.52 -7.92 5.36
N TYR A 418 6.84 -8.09 5.28
CA TYR A 418 7.46 -9.39 5.07
C TYR A 418 7.15 -10.39 6.22
N MET A 419 7.11 -9.89 7.45
CA MET A 419 6.79 -10.73 8.60
C MET A 419 5.31 -11.11 8.63
N ILE A 420 4.41 -10.12 8.49
CA ILE A 420 2.97 -10.42 8.55
C ILE A 420 2.51 -11.28 7.38
N GLY A 421 3.15 -11.16 6.22
CA GLY A 421 2.91 -12.03 5.08
C GLY A 421 3.18 -13.51 5.41
N GLU A 422 4.33 -13.80 6.00
CA GLU A 422 4.68 -15.17 6.43
C GLU A 422 3.75 -15.69 7.54
N ILE A 423 3.39 -14.85 8.52
CA ILE A 423 2.43 -15.23 9.56
C ILE A 423 1.06 -15.55 8.93
N ARG A 424 0.59 -14.70 8.00
CA ARG A 424 -0.67 -14.91 7.30
C ARG A 424 -0.69 -16.23 6.54
N LYS A 425 0.36 -16.49 5.76
CA LYS A 425 0.54 -17.75 5.03
C LYS A 425 0.51 -18.95 5.97
N TYR A 426 1.25 -18.87 7.08
CA TYR A 426 1.30 -19.93 8.08
C TYR A 426 -0.10 -20.21 8.68
N ILE A 427 -0.81 -19.18 9.13
CA ILE A 427 -2.15 -19.34 9.72
C ILE A 427 -3.15 -19.94 8.73
N LEU A 428 -3.11 -19.51 7.46
CA LEU A 428 -4.02 -20.03 6.43
C LEU A 428 -3.68 -21.47 5.98
N SER A 429 -2.51 -21.99 6.36
CA SER A 429 -2.09 -23.39 6.10
C SER A 429 -2.44 -24.35 7.22
N LEU A 430 -2.82 -23.86 8.43
CA LEU A 430 -3.27 -24.63 9.58
C LEU A 430 -4.73 -25.06 9.43
#